data_b1dd6e79b26df5f613484827eaa99119
#
_entry.id   b1dd6e79b26df5f613484827eaa99119
#
_cell.length_a   1.000
_cell.length_b   1.000
_cell.length_c   1.000
_cell.angle_alpha   90.00
_cell.angle_beta   90.00
_cell.angle_gamma   90.00
#
_symmetry.space_group_name_H-M   'P 1'
#
loop_
_entity.id
_entity.type
_entity.pdbx_description
1 polymer ?
#
loop_
_entity_poly.entity_id
_entity_poly.type
_entity_poly.pdbx_seq_one_letter_code
_entity_poly.pdbx_strand_id
1 'polypeptide(L)'
;KGDEVLRMISALLQNTLSPDAFMARYGGEEFAVILPEEGEEFAVQQAERMRLAVQEYAFDGQESLPGENLTISVGVSTYPTKAKSDAELIKGADDACYRAKFLCKNRVESYFSILDELHFDTTVISQIKTFIAVINAKDKYTYRHVERVVFYSNLLADQLSLNEHDKRNLIYSAYLHDIGK
;
A
#
# COMPACT_ATOMS: atom_id res chain seq x y z
N LYS A 1 13.06 12.21 -22.18
CA LYS A 1 12.82 10.76 -21.92
C LYS A 1 11.89 10.50 -20.73
N GLY A 2 12.15 10.97 -19.51
CA GLY A 2 11.30 10.68 -18.34
C GLY A 2 9.83 11.12 -18.51
N ASP A 3 9.59 12.35 -18.94
CA ASP A 3 8.23 12.86 -19.18
C ASP A 3 7.50 12.11 -20.32
N GLU A 4 8.22 11.62 -21.29
CA GLU A 4 7.67 10.84 -22.37
C GLU A 4 7.20 9.47 -21.87
N VAL A 5 8.03 8.78 -21.10
CA VAL A 5 7.66 7.53 -20.44
C VAL A 5 6.42 7.72 -19.55
N LEU A 6 6.36 8.78 -18.76
CA LEU A 6 5.19 9.06 -17.92
C LEU A 6 3.91 9.32 -18.73
N ARG A 7 4.01 9.99 -19.90
CA ARG A 7 2.87 10.14 -20.81
C ARG A 7 2.41 8.80 -21.39
N MET A 8 3.37 7.94 -21.79
CA MET A 8 3.07 6.60 -22.29
C MET A 8 2.40 5.74 -21.21
N ILE A 9 2.93 5.74 -19.99
CA ILE A 9 2.31 5.06 -18.85
C ILE A 9 0.89 5.58 -18.62
N SER A 10 0.71 6.90 -18.59
CA SER A 10 -0.63 7.49 -18.42
C SER A 10 -1.63 7.01 -19.48
N ALA A 11 -1.21 6.96 -20.74
CA ALA A 11 -2.06 6.47 -21.83
C ALA A 11 -2.36 4.97 -21.68
N LEU A 12 -1.38 4.15 -21.32
CA LEU A 12 -1.56 2.72 -21.09
C LEU A 12 -2.55 2.48 -19.94
N LEU A 13 -2.35 3.15 -18.79
CA LEU A 13 -3.24 3.01 -17.64
C LEU A 13 -4.67 3.43 -18.02
N GLN A 14 -4.84 4.56 -18.70
CA GLN A 14 -6.15 5.05 -19.10
C GLN A 14 -6.88 4.10 -20.02
N ASN A 15 -6.18 3.41 -20.92
CA ASN A 15 -6.75 2.42 -21.83
C ASN A 15 -7.20 1.12 -21.13
N THR A 16 -6.67 0.84 -19.92
CA THR A 16 -7.07 -0.34 -19.14
C THR A 16 -8.22 -0.07 -18.18
N LEU A 17 -8.50 1.19 -17.88
CA LEU A 17 -9.51 1.59 -16.89
C LEU A 17 -10.93 1.41 -17.40
N SER A 18 -11.85 1.14 -16.45
CA SER A 18 -13.29 1.20 -16.71
C SER A 18 -13.73 2.64 -17.07
N PRO A 19 -14.81 2.81 -17.85
CA PRO A 19 -15.27 4.13 -18.28
C PRO A 19 -15.57 5.12 -17.14
N ASP A 20 -16.01 4.60 -15.99
CA ASP A 20 -16.39 5.40 -14.82
C ASP A 20 -15.21 5.67 -13.88
N ALA A 21 -14.01 5.16 -14.18
CA ALA A 21 -12.83 5.38 -13.38
C ALA A 21 -12.27 6.79 -13.56
N PHE A 22 -11.79 7.38 -12.48
CA PHE A 22 -11.07 8.65 -12.51
C PHE A 22 -9.57 8.41 -12.25
N MET A 23 -8.73 8.92 -13.12
CA MET A 23 -7.28 8.85 -12.96
C MET A 23 -6.68 10.24 -12.91
N ALA A 24 -5.76 10.45 -11.97
CA ALA A 24 -4.97 11.67 -11.83
C ALA A 24 -3.50 11.36 -11.60
N ARG A 25 -2.62 12.23 -12.06
CA ARG A 25 -1.20 12.22 -11.63
C ARG A 25 -1.14 12.91 -10.27
N TYR A 26 -0.83 12.14 -9.24
CA TYR A 26 -0.85 12.59 -7.84
C TYR A 26 0.48 13.21 -7.40
N GLY A 27 1.58 12.73 -7.96
CA GLY A 27 2.93 13.20 -7.66
C GLY A 27 3.85 13.13 -8.87
N GLY A 28 5.16 13.22 -8.66
CA GLY A 28 6.15 13.21 -9.71
C GLY A 28 6.06 12.00 -10.65
N GLU A 29 5.93 10.81 -10.09
CA GLU A 29 5.80 9.53 -10.80
C GLU A 29 4.61 8.68 -10.28
N GLU A 30 3.74 9.29 -9.49
CA GLU A 30 2.64 8.63 -8.84
C GLU A 30 1.31 8.99 -9.50
N PHE A 31 0.50 7.96 -9.72
CA PHE A 31 -0.86 8.07 -10.25
C PHE A 31 -1.84 7.58 -9.21
N ALA A 32 -2.97 8.26 -9.09
CA ALA A 32 -4.10 7.83 -8.28
C ALA A 32 -5.28 7.48 -9.20
N VAL A 33 -5.98 6.40 -8.87
CA VAL A 33 -7.19 5.95 -9.58
C VAL A 33 -8.30 5.78 -8.56
N ILE A 34 -9.46 6.33 -8.88
CA ILE A 34 -10.70 6.13 -8.13
C ILE A 34 -11.63 5.28 -8.98
N LEU A 35 -12.16 4.22 -8.38
CA LEU A 35 -13.13 3.30 -8.97
C LEU A 35 -14.45 3.46 -8.21
N PRO A 36 -15.39 4.30 -8.68
CA PRO A 36 -16.65 4.52 -7.98
C PRO A 36 -17.50 3.26 -7.93
N GLU A 37 -18.16 3.02 -6.79
CA GLU A 37 -19.12 1.93 -6.57
C GLU A 37 -18.56 0.51 -6.73
N GLU A 38 -17.23 0.35 -6.79
CA GLU A 38 -16.55 -0.92 -6.99
C GLU A 38 -15.98 -1.48 -5.68
N GLY A 39 -16.04 -2.80 -5.55
CA GLY A 39 -15.49 -3.53 -4.41
C GLY A 39 -13.99 -3.85 -4.53
N GLU A 40 -13.42 -4.39 -3.44
CA GLU A 40 -12.00 -4.73 -3.36
C GLU A 40 -11.55 -5.70 -4.46
N GLU A 41 -12.33 -6.74 -4.72
CA GLU A 41 -11.98 -7.75 -5.72
C GLU A 41 -11.83 -7.14 -7.11
N PHE A 42 -12.78 -6.30 -7.53
CA PHE A 42 -12.72 -5.59 -8.81
C PHE A 42 -11.54 -4.63 -8.84
N ALA A 43 -11.31 -3.88 -7.77
CA ALA A 43 -10.21 -2.93 -7.68
C ALA A 43 -8.84 -3.62 -7.80
N VAL A 44 -8.66 -4.78 -7.15
CA VAL A 44 -7.43 -5.59 -7.26
C VAL A 44 -7.27 -6.15 -8.67
N GLN A 45 -8.33 -6.66 -9.30
CA GLN A 45 -8.28 -7.15 -10.69
C GLN A 45 -7.94 -6.00 -11.66
N GLN A 46 -8.51 -4.82 -11.45
CA GLN A 46 -8.23 -3.63 -12.27
C GLN A 46 -6.77 -3.19 -12.10
N ALA A 47 -6.27 -3.16 -10.87
CA ALA A 47 -4.88 -2.84 -10.56
C ALA A 47 -3.90 -3.83 -11.21
N GLU A 48 -4.22 -5.12 -11.21
CA GLU A 48 -3.40 -6.15 -11.83
C GLU A 48 -3.39 -6.02 -13.37
N ARG A 49 -4.51 -5.69 -14.00
CA ARG A 49 -4.54 -5.37 -15.44
C ARG A 49 -3.65 -4.18 -15.77
N MET A 50 -3.67 -3.13 -14.96
CA MET A 50 -2.82 -1.96 -15.13
C MET A 50 -1.33 -2.33 -14.99
N ARG A 51 -0.99 -3.13 -13.98
CA ARG A 51 0.37 -3.59 -13.74
C ARG A 51 0.92 -4.40 -14.92
N LEU A 52 0.13 -5.36 -15.40
CA LEU A 52 0.49 -6.20 -16.54
C LEU A 52 0.64 -5.38 -17.82
N ALA A 53 -0.28 -4.45 -18.10
CA ALA A 53 -0.20 -3.58 -19.27
C ALA A 53 1.12 -2.78 -19.33
N VAL A 54 1.60 -2.30 -18.17
CA VAL A 54 2.90 -1.60 -18.11
C VAL A 54 4.06 -2.57 -18.26
N GLN A 55 4.01 -3.73 -17.60
CA GLN A 55 5.08 -4.74 -17.66
C GLN A 55 5.29 -5.31 -19.06
N GLU A 56 4.20 -5.50 -19.81
CA GLU A 56 4.23 -6.10 -21.15
C GLU A 56 4.54 -5.10 -22.27
N TYR A 57 4.47 -3.80 -21.98
CA TYR A 57 4.76 -2.76 -22.95
C TYR A 57 6.25 -2.58 -23.14
N ALA A 58 6.71 -2.56 -24.42
CA ALA A 58 8.10 -2.32 -24.75
C ALA A 58 8.41 -0.81 -24.77
N PHE A 59 9.04 -0.33 -23.69
CA PHE A 59 9.51 1.05 -23.58
C PHE A 59 10.91 1.21 -24.16
N ASP A 60 11.13 2.27 -24.95
CA ASP A 60 12.47 2.56 -25.51
C ASP A 60 13.51 2.79 -24.39
N GLY A 61 14.57 1.98 -24.39
CA GLY A 61 15.66 2.06 -23.44
C GLY A 61 15.46 1.24 -22.16
N GLN A 62 14.40 0.42 -22.10
CA GLN A 62 14.12 -0.43 -20.94
C GLN A 62 15.18 -1.52 -20.72
N GLU A 63 15.93 -1.89 -21.75
CA GLU A 63 17.04 -2.84 -21.69
C GLU A 63 18.17 -2.40 -20.74
N SER A 64 18.20 -1.11 -20.38
CA SER A 64 19.13 -0.56 -19.38
C SER A 64 18.62 -0.67 -17.94
N LEU A 65 17.36 -1.11 -17.74
CA LEU A 65 16.75 -1.25 -16.43
C LEU A 65 17.07 -2.62 -15.80
N PRO A 66 17.14 -2.70 -14.47
CA PRO A 66 17.21 -4.00 -13.78
C PRO A 66 15.98 -4.85 -14.12
N GLY A 67 16.20 -6.02 -14.76
CA GLY A 67 15.12 -6.89 -15.22
C GLY A 67 14.55 -6.55 -16.59
N GLU A 68 15.17 -5.61 -17.32
CA GLU A 68 14.88 -5.26 -18.73
C GLU A 68 13.43 -4.80 -19.00
N ASN A 69 12.64 -4.56 -17.97
CA ASN A 69 11.25 -4.10 -18.09
C ASN A 69 10.94 -2.96 -17.11
N LEU A 70 10.13 -2.01 -17.58
CA LEU A 70 9.52 -1.02 -16.71
C LEU A 70 8.33 -1.66 -16.02
N THR A 71 8.19 -1.43 -14.72
CA THR A 71 7.12 -2.01 -13.92
C THR A 71 6.51 -0.98 -12.97
N ILE A 72 5.29 -1.22 -12.52
CA ILE A 72 4.65 -0.43 -11.48
C ILE A 72 4.29 -1.30 -10.27
N SER A 73 4.22 -0.66 -9.11
CA SER A 73 3.66 -1.24 -7.89
C SER A 73 2.38 -0.52 -7.56
N VAL A 74 1.35 -1.25 -7.17
CA VAL A 74 0.01 -0.68 -6.95
C VAL A 74 -0.48 -1.05 -5.55
N GLY A 75 -1.02 -0.06 -4.84
CA GLY A 75 -1.73 -0.24 -3.58
C GLY A 75 -3.23 0.00 -3.77
N VAL A 76 -4.05 -0.87 -3.18
CA VAL A 76 -5.51 -0.80 -3.24
C VAL A 76 -6.06 -0.61 -1.84
N SER A 77 -7.03 0.29 -1.68
CA SER A 77 -7.83 0.44 -0.47
C SER A 77 -9.28 0.68 -0.83
N THR A 78 -10.21 0.31 0.03
CA THR A 78 -11.65 0.35 -0.24
C THR A 78 -12.43 1.03 0.87
N TYR A 79 -13.45 1.79 0.47
CA TYR A 79 -14.43 2.40 1.36
C TYR A 79 -15.78 1.71 1.14
N PRO A 80 -16.57 1.46 2.18
CA PRO A 80 -16.33 1.73 3.61
C PRO A 80 -15.65 0.58 4.37
N THR A 81 -15.21 -0.48 3.68
CA THR A 81 -14.74 -1.73 4.30
C THR A 81 -13.38 -1.60 4.97
N LYS A 82 -12.42 -0.97 4.31
CA LYS A 82 -11.04 -0.80 4.79
C LYS A 82 -10.73 0.61 5.30
N ALA A 83 -11.55 1.59 4.92
CA ALA A 83 -11.42 2.99 5.33
C ALA A 83 -12.78 3.56 5.72
N LYS A 84 -12.80 4.54 6.63
CA LYS A 84 -14.02 5.22 7.10
C LYS A 84 -14.07 6.69 6.67
N SER A 85 -13.00 7.19 6.06
CA SER A 85 -12.90 8.54 5.52
C SER A 85 -12.05 8.55 4.25
N ASP A 86 -12.12 9.64 3.50
CA ASP A 86 -11.28 9.91 2.33
C ASP A 86 -9.78 9.89 2.69
N ALA A 87 -9.41 10.52 3.81
CA ALA A 87 -8.03 10.53 4.30
C ALA A 87 -7.52 9.12 4.63
N GLU A 88 -8.36 8.28 5.26
CA GLU A 88 -8.01 6.88 5.53
C GLU A 88 -7.93 6.05 4.24
N LEU A 89 -8.79 6.32 3.26
CA LEU A 89 -8.79 5.64 1.98
C LEU A 89 -7.49 5.89 1.22
N ILE A 90 -7.10 7.16 1.08
CA ILE A 90 -5.85 7.55 0.42
C ILE A 90 -4.65 6.98 1.17
N LYS A 91 -4.64 7.11 2.49
CA LYS A 91 -3.56 6.59 3.32
C LYS A 91 -3.42 5.07 3.19
N GLY A 92 -4.53 4.34 3.22
CA GLY A 92 -4.53 2.89 3.07
C GLY A 92 -3.96 2.44 1.71
N ALA A 93 -4.33 3.13 0.63
CA ALA A 93 -3.75 2.86 -0.69
C ALA A 93 -2.24 3.16 -0.74
N ASP A 94 -1.78 4.27 -0.14
CA ASP A 94 -0.35 4.63 -0.05
C ASP A 94 0.44 3.59 0.76
N ASP A 95 -0.08 3.17 1.92
CA ASP A 95 0.53 2.15 2.77
C ASP A 95 0.64 0.79 2.04
N ALA A 96 -0.39 0.39 1.29
CA ALA A 96 -0.38 -0.81 0.47
C ALA A 96 0.62 -0.70 -0.70
N CYS A 97 0.66 0.44 -1.39
CA CYS A 97 1.62 0.70 -2.47
C CYS A 97 3.06 0.67 -1.95
N TYR A 98 3.29 1.22 -0.77
CA TYR A 98 4.59 1.15 -0.12
C TYR A 98 5.00 -0.30 0.17
N ARG A 99 4.08 -1.14 0.68
CA ARG A 99 4.34 -2.58 0.86
C ARG A 99 4.66 -3.28 -0.46
N ALA A 100 3.91 -2.98 -1.52
CA ALA A 100 4.18 -3.53 -2.84
C ALA A 100 5.60 -3.18 -3.34
N LYS A 101 6.03 -1.92 -3.17
CA LYS A 101 7.39 -1.46 -3.50
C LYS A 101 8.46 -2.19 -2.67
N PHE A 102 8.12 -2.52 -1.44
CA PHE A 102 9.02 -3.15 -0.48
C PHE A 102 9.15 -4.67 -0.70
N LEU A 103 8.04 -5.36 -1.03
CA LEU A 103 7.96 -6.81 -1.30
C LEU A 103 8.42 -7.19 -2.71
N CYS A 104 9.54 -6.62 -3.19
CA CYS A 104 10.13 -6.89 -4.51
C CYS A 104 9.52 -6.12 -5.68
N LYS A 105 8.65 -5.12 -5.47
CA LYS A 105 8.03 -4.29 -6.52
C LYS A 105 7.17 -5.12 -7.50
N ASN A 106 6.72 -4.51 -8.59
CA ASN A 106 5.97 -5.16 -9.67
C ASN A 106 4.83 -6.06 -9.17
N ARG A 107 3.96 -5.51 -8.32
CA ARG A 107 2.84 -6.25 -7.72
C ARG A 107 1.73 -5.34 -7.26
N VAL A 108 0.58 -5.92 -7.02
CA VAL A 108 -0.57 -5.29 -6.39
C VAL A 108 -0.65 -5.76 -4.94
N GLU A 109 -0.84 -4.82 -4.02
CA GLU A 109 -1.14 -5.11 -2.62
C GLU A 109 -2.45 -4.43 -2.23
N SER A 110 -3.33 -5.16 -1.55
CA SER A 110 -4.51 -4.58 -0.91
C SER A 110 -4.18 -4.11 0.50
N TYR A 111 -4.77 -2.99 0.91
CA TYR A 111 -4.61 -2.51 2.28
C TYR A 111 -5.24 -3.48 3.27
N PHE A 112 -4.49 -3.84 4.26
CA PHE A 112 -4.98 -4.50 5.46
C PHE A 112 -4.31 -3.91 6.69
N SER A 113 -5.04 -3.84 7.78
CA SER A 113 -4.48 -3.45 9.07
C SER A 113 -4.10 -4.71 9.83
N ILE A 114 -2.82 -4.85 10.18
CA ILE A 114 -2.34 -5.95 11.02
C ILE A 114 -3.06 -5.97 12.39
N LEU A 115 -3.46 -4.80 12.89
CA LEU A 115 -4.23 -4.68 14.12
C LEU A 115 -5.63 -5.31 14.01
N ASP A 116 -6.27 -5.20 12.83
CA ASP A 116 -7.62 -5.73 12.62
C ASP A 116 -7.59 -7.26 12.44
N GLU A 117 -6.50 -7.83 11.93
CA GLU A 117 -6.33 -9.29 11.77
C GLU A 117 -6.11 -10.04 13.08
N LEU A 118 -5.44 -9.40 14.04
CA LEU A 118 -5.01 -10.07 15.28
C LEU A 118 -6.08 -10.18 16.37
N HIS A 119 -7.37 -9.93 16.06
CA HIS A 119 -8.50 -10.05 17.00
C HIS A 119 -8.23 -9.38 18.36
N PHE A 120 -7.67 -8.19 18.33
CA PHE A 120 -7.44 -7.41 19.54
C PHE A 120 -8.75 -6.91 20.14
N ASP A 121 -8.76 -6.70 21.46
CA ASP A 121 -9.80 -5.93 22.11
C ASP A 121 -9.92 -4.55 21.45
N THR A 122 -11.15 -4.16 21.09
CA THR A 122 -11.45 -2.91 20.38
C THR A 122 -10.92 -1.66 21.10
N THR A 123 -10.86 -1.72 22.44
CA THR A 123 -10.30 -0.64 23.28
C THR A 123 -8.82 -0.48 23.04
N VAL A 124 -8.08 -1.57 22.96
CA VAL A 124 -6.65 -1.57 22.75
C VAL A 124 -6.29 -1.12 21.34
N ILE A 125 -7.04 -1.59 20.34
CA ILE A 125 -6.89 -1.12 18.95
C ILE A 125 -7.08 0.40 18.88
N SER A 126 -8.12 0.92 19.54
CA SER A 126 -8.41 2.36 19.58
C SER A 126 -7.28 3.17 20.21
N GLN A 127 -6.71 2.68 21.30
CA GLN A 127 -5.56 3.31 21.97
C GLN A 127 -4.33 3.33 21.07
N ILE A 128 -3.97 2.21 20.44
CA ILE A 128 -2.84 2.13 19.52
C ILE A 128 -3.05 3.06 18.31
N LYS A 129 -4.24 3.06 17.70
CA LYS A 129 -4.58 3.97 16.60
C LYS A 129 -4.44 5.45 17.01
N THR A 130 -4.82 5.78 18.25
CA THR A 130 -4.65 7.14 18.79
C THR A 130 -3.17 7.50 18.95
N PHE A 131 -2.34 6.61 19.50
CA PHE A 131 -0.91 6.82 19.61
C PHE A 131 -0.25 6.97 18.23
N ILE A 132 -0.59 6.14 17.28
CA ILE A 132 -0.12 6.23 15.91
C ILE A 132 -0.51 7.58 15.29
N ALA A 133 -1.73 8.06 15.51
CA ALA A 133 -2.18 9.36 15.01
C ALA A 133 -1.36 10.52 15.59
N VAL A 134 -1.02 10.46 16.89
CA VAL A 134 -0.17 11.47 17.55
C VAL A 134 1.25 11.45 16.99
N ILE A 135 1.85 10.28 16.80
CA ILE A 135 3.18 10.12 16.20
C ILE A 135 3.19 10.66 14.77
N ASN A 136 2.17 10.33 13.98
CA ASN A 136 2.00 10.78 12.59
C ASN A 136 1.91 12.31 12.47
N ALA A 137 1.20 12.94 13.40
CA ALA A 137 1.05 14.39 13.43
C ALA A 137 2.39 15.11 13.70
N LYS A 138 3.31 14.44 14.39
CA LYS A 138 4.62 14.99 14.75
C LYS A 138 5.68 14.76 13.68
N ASP A 139 5.74 13.55 13.11
CA ASP A 139 6.75 13.19 12.12
C ASP A 139 6.30 12.02 11.22
N LYS A 140 6.07 12.31 9.95
CA LYS A 140 5.72 11.31 8.92
C LYS A 140 6.81 10.26 8.68
N TYR A 141 8.07 10.57 8.98
CA TYR A 141 9.18 9.64 8.81
C TYR A 141 9.13 8.54 9.89
N THR A 142 8.90 8.93 11.13
CA THR A 142 8.75 8.01 12.26
C THR A 142 7.56 7.06 12.06
N TYR A 143 6.44 7.56 11.53
CA TYR A 143 5.29 6.72 11.20
C TYR A 143 5.63 5.59 10.21
N ARG A 144 6.26 5.92 9.08
CA ARG A 144 6.68 4.91 8.08
C ARG A 144 7.70 3.92 8.65
N HIS A 145 8.52 4.33 9.60
CA HIS A 145 9.43 3.44 10.32
C HIS A 145 8.64 2.43 11.18
N VAL A 146 7.69 2.90 11.97
CA VAL A 146 6.85 2.03 12.83
C VAL A 146 6.09 1.00 12.00
N GLU A 147 5.44 1.40 10.93
CA GLU A 147 4.71 0.48 10.03
C GLU A 147 5.64 -0.60 9.43
N ARG A 148 6.87 -0.24 9.07
CA ARG A 148 7.85 -1.23 8.60
C ARG A 148 8.24 -2.22 9.70
N VAL A 149 8.53 -1.73 10.89
CA VAL A 149 8.91 -2.60 12.03
C VAL A 149 7.78 -3.56 12.33
N VAL A 150 6.53 -3.09 12.39
CA VAL A 150 5.34 -3.91 12.60
C VAL A 150 5.20 -4.97 11.50
N PHE A 151 5.32 -4.57 10.25
CA PHE A 151 5.22 -5.47 9.11
C PHE A 151 6.27 -6.60 9.18
N TYR A 152 7.54 -6.26 9.44
CA TYR A 152 8.58 -7.28 9.60
C TYR A 152 8.38 -8.16 10.80
N SER A 153 7.94 -7.58 11.90
CA SER A 153 7.65 -8.34 13.13
C SER A 153 6.53 -9.36 12.87
N ASN A 154 5.51 -8.99 12.09
CA ASN A 154 4.44 -9.90 11.70
C ASN A 154 4.96 -11.05 10.82
N LEU A 155 5.73 -10.74 9.77
CA LEU A 155 6.33 -11.77 8.91
C LEU A 155 7.25 -12.71 9.68
N LEU A 156 8.04 -12.17 10.60
CA LEU A 156 8.95 -12.97 11.43
C LEU A 156 8.17 -13.88 12.39
N ALA A 157 7.10 -13.36 13.00
CA ALA A 157 6.22 -14.14 13.87
C ALA A 157 5.62 -15.33 13.13
N ASP A 158 5.17 -15.14 11.88
CA ASP A 158 4.62 -16.20 11.05
C ASP A 158 5.69 -17.24 10.68
N GLN A 159 6.88 -16.80 10.29
CA GLN A 159 7.99 -17.70 9.98
C GLN A 159 8.46 -18.53 11.19
N LEU A 160 8.43 -17.95 12.37
CA LEU A 160 8.77 -18.62 13.63
C LEU A 160 7.61 -19.41 14.21
N SER A 161 6.44 -19.40 13.57
CA SER A 161 5.22 -20.05 14.06
C SER A 161 4.89 -19.70 15.51
N LEU A 162 5.01 -18.41 15.85
CA LEU A 162 4.67 -17.94 17.20
C LEU A 162 3.19 -18.18 17.46
N ASN A 163 2.84 -18.53 18.70
CA ASN A 163 1.45 -18.61 19.11
C ASN A 163 0.80 -17.22 19.11
N GLU A 164 -0.53 -17.17 19.10
CA GLU A 164 -1.31 -15.92 18.99
C GLU A 164 -1.00 -14.91 20.12
N HIS A 165 -0.70 -15.39 21.32
CA HIS A 165 -0.36 -14.53 22.44
C HIS A 165 1.00 -13.84 22.24
N ASP A 166 2.02 -14.58 21.85
CA ASP A 166 3.37 -14.06 21.64
C ASP A 166 3.45 -13.19 20.39
N LYS A 167 2.72 -13.57 19.33
CA LYS A 167 2.57 -12.75 18.12
C LYS A 167 1.95 -11.39 18.45
N ARG A 168 0.87 -11.37 19.23
CA ARG A 168 0.23 -10.12 19.69
C ARG A 168 1.20 -9.25 20.49
N ASN A 169 1.91 -9.82 21.45
CA ASN A 169 2.87 -9.09 22.28
C ASN A 169 4.00 -8.49 21.43
N LEU A 170 4.51 -9.24 20.46
CA LEU A 170 5.51 -8.76 19.53
C LEU A 170 5.01 -7.56 18.71
N ILE A 171 3.80 -7.65 18.17
CA ILE A 171 3.20 -6.57 17.36
C ILE A 171 2.93 -5.33 18.23
N TYR A 172 2.46 -5.49 19.47
CA TYR A 172 2.33 -4.36 20.40
C TYR A 172 3.66 -3.67 20.66
N SER A 173 4.68 -4.46 20.96
CA SER A 173 6.02 -3.92 21.20
C SER A 173 6.55 -3.18 19.97
N ALA A 174 6.29 -3.71 18.77
CA ALA A 174 6.65 -3.07 17.51
C ALA A 174 5.96 -1.72 17.31
N TYR A 175 4.67 -1.59 17.64
CA TYR A 175 3.97 -0.30 17.56
C TYR A 175 4.47 0.73 18.57
N LEU A 176 4.90 0.29 19.74
CA LEU A 176 5.23 1.16 20.87
C LEU A 176 6.74 1.39 21.06
N HIS A 177 7.61 0.73 20.29
CA HIS A 177 9.06 0.70 20.55
C HIS A 177 9.72 2.08 20.57
N ASP A 178 9.18 3.06 19.83
CA ASP A 178 9.71 4.41 19.69
C ASP A 178 8.89 5.49 20.41
N ILE A 179 7.90 5.12 21.24
CA ILE A 179 6.97 6.07 21.87
C ILE A 179 7.66 7.05 22.83
N GLY A 180 8.85 6.73 23.29
CA GLY A 180 9.64 7.56 24.22
C GLY A 180 10.68 8.47 23.55
N LYS A 181 10.76 8.49 22.23
CA LYS A 181 11.64 9.38 21.44
C LYS A 181 10.85 10.59 20.96
#